data_1df5f2c559f8ab5b3a0c9a9dbb8b9593
#
_entry.id   1df5f2c559f8ab5b3a0c9a9dbb8b9593
#
_cell.length_a   1.000
_cell.length_b   1.000
_cell.length_c   1.000
_cell.angle_alpha   90.00
_cell.angle_beta   90.00
_cell.angle_gamma   90.00
#
_symmetry.space_group_name_H-M   'P 1'
#
loop_
_entity.id
_entity.type
_entity.pdbx_description
1 polymer ?
#
loop_
_entity_poly.entity_id
_entity_poly.type
_entity_poly.pdbx_seq_one_letter_code
_entity_poly.pdbx_strand_id
1 'polypeptide(L)'
;MPEVNLSKAVRSNLLSLQSTAASMAKTQERLATGLKVNSALDNPTNFFTASSLNSRASDMANLLDSMSNGIKTIEAADNGLSSITKTVESMQSALRQARQDKSFKTGSYALNLGATPAGTEALSLSGGAIGTTPVSVSLTTTTPSTTLPTNAVVTGTSALGSLSFTAAGPNTNAVATGTSAPSSLDASAADITFDVNGQTVTLNAAGGTGGVYDATQLRDAINTQVGSSAGVAATIDGSGNLVVTSTGTAGASDAVDIDNFSAGTDATDLGFAAATVSASGTTGAAATSLSFDINGDTVTLNSAGGTGGTYSAAQIRDAINTQVGTSAGVAASLDTSGNLVITSTGTAGLADTVTLNNFSSGNASQLGFATVTSVTDAGTDATTTGAVNVAKSVDALVTEINANPALKSAIRASNDNGKLRIENLSTSELNIGGISTTGEATGAANTVSVNGNDVRKNLVKQFNELRDQLDKFADDASFNGINLLRGDKLKLTFNETGTSTIDIQAKDANGAATSVNNTSLGISTAVDSDFDSDSKIDAKLAKLGDALGTLRSQSSGFGSNLSIVQNRTDFTKKMINTLETGAANLTLADTNEEAANLLALQTRQQLSSTALSMASQADQAVLRLF
;
A
#
# COMPACT_ATOMS: atom_id res chain seq x y z
N MET A 1 93.09 -38.14 50.43
CA MET A 1 91.99 -39.03 50.05
C MET A 1 92.30 -39.63 48.70
N PRO A 2 92.35 -40.94 48.53
CA PRO A 2 92.62 -41.47 47.21
C PRO A 2 91.46 -41.05 46.27
N GLU A 3 91.78 -40.37 45.15
CA GLU A 3 90.80 -40.14 44.06
C GLU A 3 90.31 -41.47 43.59
N VAL A 4 89.03 -41.73 43.83
CA VAL A 4 88.34 -42.87 43.27
C VAL A 4 88.20 -42.69 41.75
N ASN A 5 89.23 -43.18 41.05
CA ASN A 5 89.21 -43.14 39.60
C ASN A 5 88.23 -44.19 39.09
N LEU A 6 86.98 -43.79 38.89
CA LEU A 6 85.93 -44.66 38.36
C LEU A 6 86.38 -45.30 37.03
N SER A 7 86.20 -46.61 36.85
CA SER A 7 86.55 -47.29 35.60
C SER A 7 85.81 -46.67 34.41
N LYS A 8 86.38 -46.76 33.22
CA LYS A 8 85.74 -46.20 31.98
C LYS A 8 84.36 -46.79 31.77
N ALA A 9 84.13 -48.06 32.13
CA ALA A 9 82.86 -48.77 32.04
C ALA A 9 81.80 -48.16 32.99
N VAL A 10 82.22 -47.95 34.29
CA VAL A 10 81.32 -47.32 35.29
C VAL A 10 80.94 -45.89 34.90
N ARG A 11 81.91 -45.08 34.38
CA ARG A 11 81.60 -43.76 33.87
C ARG A 11 80.67 -43.77 32.69
N SER A 12 80.87 -44.70 31.75
CA SER A 12 79.98 -44.86 30.56
C SER A 12 78.57 -45.27 30.98
N ASN A 13 78.45 -46.20 31.95
CA ASN A 13 77.16 -46.66 32.48
C ASN A 13 76.46 -45.51 33.29
N LEU A 14 77.22 -44.74 34.06
CA LEU A 14 76.69 -43.58 34.79
C LEU A 14 76.17 -42.54 33.86
N LEU A 15 76.93 -42.20 32.80
CA LEU A 15 76.47 -41.28 31.74
C LEU A 15 75.24 -41.80 31.03
N SER A 16 75.16 -43.07 30.71
CA SER A 16 73.98 -43.72 30.12
C SER A 16 72.77 -43.68 31.07
N LEU A 17 73.00 -43.88 32.36
CA LEU A 17 71.93 -43.82 33.37
C LEU A 17 71.44 -42.40 33.57
N GLN A 18 72.33 -41.41 33.59
CA GLN A 18 71.99 -40.01 33.67
C GLN A 18 71.20 -39.58 32.41
N SER A 19 71.63 -39.97 31.21
CA SER A 19 70.93 -39.65 29.99
C SER A 19 69.55 -40.35 29.91
N THR A 20 69.43 -41.58 30.41
CA THR A 20 68.15 -42.29 30.48
C THR A 20 67.23 -41.61 31.49
N ALA A 21 67.73 -41.21 32.66
CA ALA A 21 66.98 -40.48 33.66
C ALA A 21 66.48 -39.14 33.15
N ALA A 22 67.34 -38.42 32.43
CA ALA A 22 66.95 -37.15 31.80
C ALA A 22 65.88 -37.35 30.70
N SER A 23 66.04 -38.41 29.89
CA SER A 23 65.03 -38.78 28.85
C SER A 23 63.71 -39.20 29.49
N MET A 24 63.77 -39.96 30.59
CA MET A 24 62.59 -40.40 31.32
C MET A 24 61.85 -39.21 31.96
N ALA A 25 62.56 -38.27 32.57
CA ALA A 25 61.98 -37.07 33.13
C ALA A 25 61.27 -36.24 32.03
N LYS A 26 61.89 -36.13 30.83
CA LYS A 26 61.29 -35.45 29.68
C LYS A 26 60.05 -36.17 29.14
N THR A 27 60.08 -37.49 29.05
CA THR A 27 58.93 -38.30 28.63
C THR A 27 57.79 -38.25 29.64
N GLN A 28 58.12 -38.23 30.98
CA GLN A 28 57.14 -38.04 32.05
C GLN A 28 56.48 -36.64 31.96
N GLU A 29 57.27 -35.59 31.71
CA GLU A 29 56.79 -34.24 31.52
C GLU A 29 55.82 -34.19 30.32
N ARG A 30 56.21 -34.78 29.18
CA ARG A 30 55.37 -34.85 27.97
C ARG A 30 54.08 -35.63 28.20
N LEU A 31 54.16 -36.74 28.94
CA LEU A 31 52.99 -37.57 29.28
C LEU A 31 52.07 -36.83 30.26
N ALA A 32 52.66 -36.10 31.24
CA ALA A 32 51.92 -35.34 32.24
C ALA A 32 51.25 -34.10 31.63
N THR A 33 51.91 -33.41 30.69
CA THR A 33 51.39 -32.21 30.00
C THR A 33 50.57 -32.56 28.76
N GLY A 34 50.75 -33.77 28.20
CA GLY A 34 50.18 -34.14 26.89
C GLY A 34 50.88 -33.41 25.70
N LEU A 35 52.00 -32.74 25.96
CA LEU A 35 52.69 -31.97 24.94
C LEU A 35 54.10 -32.52 24.68
N LYS A 36 54.44 -32.69 23.40
CA LYS A 36 55.81 -32.99 22.94
C LYS A 36 56.72 -31.76 22.97
N VAL A 37 56.10 -30.57 22.89
CA VAL A 37 56.78 -29.26 22.92
C VAL A 37 56.17 -28.45 24.06
N ASN A 38 56.80 -28.47 25.23
CA ASN A 38 56.35 -27.76 26.42
C ASN A 38 56.94 -26.33 26.53
N SER A 39 58.09 -26.14 25.95
CA SER A 39 58.83 -24.87 26.02
C SER A 39 59.51 -24.52 24.69
N ALA A 40 59.96 -23.30 24.55
CA ALA A 40 60.76 -22.85 23.41
C ALA A 40 62.11 -23.60 23.30
N LEU A 41 62.57 -24.20 24.39
CA LEU A 41 63.81 -25.00 24.39
C LEU A 41 63.61 -26.40 23.71
N ASP A 42 62.40 -26.91 23.68
CA ASP A 42 62.10 -28.20 23.04
C ASP A 42 62.10 -28.09 21.51
N ASN A 43 61.41 -27.10 21.00
CA ASN A 43 61.37 -26.75 19.58
C ASN A 43 60.86 -25.33 19.41
N PRO A 44 61.79 -24.33 19.25
CA PRO A 44 61.43 -22.94 19.20
C PRO A 44 60.40 -22.66 18.08
N THR A 45 60.60 -23.21 16.89
CA THR A 45 59.74 -22.96 15.75
C THR A 45 58.29 -23.43 16.01
N ASN A 46 58.12 -24.67 16.46
CA ASN A 46 56.79 -25.20 16.76
C ASN A 46 56.14 -24.48 17.95
N PHE A 47 56.91 -24.20 18.98
CA PHE A 47 56.42 -23.48 20.17
C PHE A 47 55.89 -22.10 19.82
N PHE A 48 56.71 -21.27 19.14
CA PHE A 48 56.28 -19.91 18.78
C PHE A 48 55.18 -19.90 17.73
N THR A 49 55.19 -20.86 16.79
CA THR A 49 54.09 -21.00 15.82
C THR A 49 52.79 -21.39 16.50
N ALA A 50 52.80 -22.39 17.38
CA ALA A 50 51.62 -22.82 18.13
C ALA A 50 51.14 -21.71 19.09
N SER A 51 52.05 -21.01 19.76
CA SER A 51 51.73 -19.85 20.60
C SER A 51 51.08 -18.71 19.78
N SER A 52 51.63 -18.43 18.60
CA SER A 52 51.01 -17.46 17.68
C SER A 52 49.63 -17.86 17.19
N LEU A 53 49.43 -19.16 16.83
CA LEU A 53 48.14 -19.67 16.43
C LEU A 53 47.10 -19.62 17.56
N ASN A 54 47.51 -19.99 18.80
CA ASN A 54 46.65 -19.89 19.97
C ASN A 54 46.31 -18.42 20.33
N SER A 55 47.29 -17.52 20.23
CA SER A 55 47.05 -16.08 20.43
C SER A 55 45.99 -15.58 19.43
N ARG A 56 46.15 -15.91 18.14
CA ARG A 56 45.19 -15.54 17.11
C ARG A 56 43.82 -16.18 17.35
N ALA A 57 43.77 -17.45 17.78
CA ALA A 57 42.51 -18.11 18.13
C ALA A 57 41.81 -17.39 19.29
N SER A 58 42.56 -16.99 20.31
CA SER A 58 42.06 -16.22 21.45
C SER A 58 41.56 -14.84 21.04
N ASP A 59 42.31 -14.12 20.20
CA ASP A 59 41.89 -12.83 19.67
C ASP A 59 40.58 -12.96 18.86
N MET A 60 40.48 -14.00 18.03
CA MET A 60 39.25 -14.29 17.29
C MET A 60 38.07 -14.69 18.20
N ALA A 61 38.34 -15.39 19.32
CA ALA A 61 37.31 -15.70 20.32
C ALA A 61 36.73 -14.43 20.96
N ASN A 62 37.60 -13.48 21.30
CA ASN A 62 37.16 -12.17 21.79
C ASN A 62 36.32 -11.40 20.76
N LEU A 63 36.63 -11.56 19.46
CA LEU A 63 35.82 -10.99 18.38
C LEU A 63 34.45 -11.66 18.26
N LEU A 64 34.34 -12.97 18.54
CA LEU A 64 33.05 -13.68 18.57
C LEU A 64 32.11 -13.10 19.61
N ASP A 65 32.60 -12.76 20.80
CA ASP A 65 31.79 -12.12 21.82
C ASP A 65 31.29 -10.74 21.36
N SER A 66 32.17 -9.97 20.70
CA SER A 66 31.77 -8.69 20.09
C SER A 66 30.73 -8.86 18.99
N MET A 67 30.88 -9.88 18.12
CA MET A 67 29.90 -10.21 17.09
C MET A 67 28.57 -10.67 17.71
N SER A 68 28.60 -11.48 18.76
CA SER A 68 27.40 -11.92 19.47
C SER A 68 26.64 -10.74 20.08
N ASN A 69 27.34 -9.80 20.72
CA ASN A 69 26.75 -8.56 21.21
C ASN A 69 26.17 -7.72 20.08
N GLY A 70 26.87 -7.65 18.94
CA GLY A 70 26.37 -6.97 17.74
C GLY A 70 25.11 -7.60 17.19
N ILE A 71 25.01 -8.93 17.17
CA ILE A 71 23.78 -9.65 16.79
C ILE A 71 22.63 -9.23 17.71
N LYS A 72 22.85 -9.16 19.03
CA LYS A 72 21.82 -8.74 19.99
C LYS A 72 21.39 -7.29 19.79
N THR A 73 22.33 -6.42 19.41
CA THR A 73 21.99 -5.03 19.05
C THR A 73 21.10 -4.95 17.81
N ILE A 74 21.39 -5.76 16.78
CA ILE A 74 20.56 -5.81 15.56
C ILE A 74 19.19 -6.41 15.87
N GLU A 75 19.13 -7.49 16.67
CA GLU A 75 17.88 -8.10 17.11
C GLU A 75 17.01 -7.11 17.91
N ALA A 76 17.62 -6.30 18.78
CA ALA A 76 16.90 -5.26 19.52
C ALA A 76 16.30 -4.21 18.58
N ALA A 77 17.06 -3.80 17.56
CA ALA A 77 16.56 -2.87 16.55
C ALA A 77 15.43 -3.48 15.71
N ASP A 78 15.51 -4.74 15.30
CA ASP A 78 14.46 -5.42 14.54
C ASP A 78 13.18 -5.60 15.35
N ASN A 79 13.31 -5.95 16.64
CA ASN A 79 12.18 -6.00 17.57
C ASN A 79 11.51 -4.63 17.73
N GLY A 80 12.32 -3.55 17.82
CA GLY A 80 11.83 -2.17 17.83
C GLY A 80 11.07 -1.83 16.54
N LEU A 81 11.65 -2.14 15.36
CA LEU A 81 11.01 -1.93 14.07
C LEU A 81 9.69 -2.72 13.92
N SER A 82 9.66 -3.95 14.40
CA SER A 82 8.45 -4.76 14.39
C SER A 82 7.34 -4.13 15.25
N SER A 83 7.69 -3.62 16.44
CA SER A 83 6.75 -2.93 17.32
C SER A 83 6.27 -1.61 16.72
N ILE A 84 7.16 -0.83 16.12
CA ILE A 84 6.84 0.40 15.40
C ILE A 84 5.92 0.10 14.21
N THR A 85 6.21 -0.95 13.44
CA THR A 85 5.37 -1.37 12.30
C THR A 85 3.94 -1.67 12.74
N LYS A 86 3.77 -2.46 13.81
CA LYS A 86 2.45 -2.75 14.38
C LYS A 86 1.73 -1.49 14.89
N THR A 87 2.48 -0.55 15.45
CA THR A 87 1.93 0.74 15.89
C THR A 87 1.42 1.56 14.71
N VAL A 88 2.19 1.64 13.61
CA VAL A 88 1.76 2.34 12.38
C VAL A 88 0.55 1.64 11.75
N GLU A 89 0.48 0.32 11.75
CA GLU A 89 -0.70 -0.43 11.31
C GLU A 89 -1.92 -0.15 12.19
N SER A 90 -1.75 0.01 13.51
CA SER A 90 -2.81 0.41 14.43
C SER A 90 -3.28 1.84 14.15
N MET A 91 -2.35 2.77 13.84
CA MET A 91 -2.68 4.12 13.40
C MET A 91 -3.48 4.11 12.09
N GLN A 92 -3.10 3.26 11.11
CA GLN A 92 -3.90 3.08 9.88
C GLN A 92 -5.31 2.54 10.19
N SER A 93 -5.43 1.63 11.14
CA SER A 93 -6.74 1.11 11.56
C SER A 93 -7.61 2.21 12.15
N ALA A 94 -7.06 3.07 13.02
CA ALA A 94 -7.77 4.22 13.57
C ALA A 94 -8.23 5.20 12.48
N LEU A 95 -7.38 5.49 11.49
CA LEU A 95 -7.75 6.33 10.35
C LEU A 95 -8.85 5.70 9.47
N ARG A 96 -8.78 4.39 9.21
CA ARG A 96 -9.84 3.69 8.46
C ARG A 96 -11.17 3.70 9.21
N GLN A 97 -11.12 3.54 10.54
CA GLN A 97 -12.31 3.66 11.38
C GLN A 97 -12.88 5.09 11.34
N ALA A 98 -12.01 6.12 11.41
CA ALA A 98 -12.44 7.51 11.26
C ALA A 98 -13.09 7.78 9.89
N ARG A 99 -12.53 7.21 8.82
CA ARG A 99 -13.09 7.32 7.47
C ARG A 99 -14.47 6.68 7.33
N GLN A 100 -14.70 5.56 8.00
CA GLN A 100 -15.99 4.86 7.98
C GLN A 100 -17.04 5.49 8.89
N ASP A 101 -16.61 6.25 9.89
CA ASP A 101 -17.52 6.88 10.81
C ASP A 101 -18.33 8.02 10.16
N LYS A 102 -19.64 7.97 10.33
CA LYS A 102 -20.61 8.94 9.83
C LYS A 102 -21.53 9.47 10.96
N SER A 103 -21.10 9.38 12.20
CA SER A 103 -21.87 9.83 13.38
C SER A 103 -21.80 11.35 13.56
N PHE A 104 -22.11 12.08 12.49
CA PHE A 104 -22.17 13.53 12.52
C PHE A 104 -23.36 14.03 13.32
N LYS A 105 -23.18 15.14 14.04
CA LYS A 105 -24.24 15.77 14.84
C LYS A 105 -25.05 16.72 13.99
N THR A 106 -26.34 16.83 14.31
CA THR A 106 -27.30 17.65 13.54
C THR A 106 -28.11 18.55 14.45
N GLY A 107 -28.52 19.71 13.93
CA GLY A 107 -29.55 20.56 14.51
C GLY A 107 -30.63 20.82 13.47
N SER A 108 -31.90 20.82 13.84
CA SER A 108 -33.05 21.13 12.97
C SER A 108 -33.80 22.34 13.49
N TYR A 109 -33.97 23.36 12.63
CA TYR A 109 -34.50 24.66 13.00
C TYR A 109 -35.70 25.03 12.13
N ALA A 110 -36.82 25.37 12.70
CA ALA A 110 -37.96 25.91 11.97
C ALA A 110 -37.65 27.34 11.54
N LEU A 111 -38.05 27.72 10.33
CA LEU A 111 -37.93 29.10 9.86
C LEU A 111 -39.15 29.90 10.36
N ASN A 112 -38.93 30.95 11.13
CA ASN A 112 -39.98 31.81 11.65
C ASN A 112 -39.51 33.29 11.69
N LEU A 113 -39.76 34.03 10.60
CA LEU A 113 -39.34 35.42 10.45
C LEU A 113 -40.50 36.41 10.70
N GLY A 114 -41.70 35.89 11.08
CA GLY A 114 -42.89 36.72 11.19
C GLY A 114 -43.47 37.14 9.80
N ALA A 115 -44.55 37.90 9.84
CA ALA A 115 -45.31 38.29 8.64
C ALA A 115 -44.59 39.36 7.78
N THR A 116 -43.74 40.17 8.37
CA THR A 116 -43.02 41.28 7.70
C THR A 116 -41.55 41.29 8.16
N PRO A 117 -40.68 40.49 7.51
CA PRO A 117 -39.27 40.47 7.86
C PRO A 117 -38.60 41.82 7.56
N ALA A 118 -37.63 42.24 8.39
CA ALA A 118 -36.89 43.50 8.21
C ALA A 118 -35.89 43.45 7.05
N GLY A 119 -35.50 42.26 6.57
CA GLY A 119 -34.52 42.06 5.48
C GLY A 119 -33.07 41.95 5.91
N THR A 120 -32.84 42.04 7.21
CA THR A 120 -31.50 41.87 7.82
C THR A 120 -31.31 40.54 8.52
N GLU A 121 -32.36 39.73 8.54
CA GLU A 121 -32.34 38.43 9.18
C GLU A 121 -31.41 37.47 8.48
N ALA A 122 -30.44 36.93 9.20
CA ALA A 122 -29.46 36.04 8.67
C ALA A 122 -29.05 34.95 9.70
N LEU A 123 -28.64 33.82 9.18
CA LEU A 123 -27.86 32.85 9.97
C LEU A 123 -26.39 33.23 9.92
N SER A 124 -25.71 33.13 11.03
CA SER A 124 -24.27 33.33 11.15
C SER A 124 -23.61 32.01 11.54
N LEU A 125 -22.88 31.40 10.63
CA LEU A 125 -22.27 30.08 10.79
C LEU A 125 -20.78 30.23 11.04
N SER A 126 -20.27 29.73 12.18
CA SER A 126 -18.86 29.79 12.54
C SER A 126 -18.44 28.58 13.38
N GLY A 127 -17.15 28.43 13.61
CA GLY A 127 -16.62 27.27 14.34
C GLY A 127 -16.44 26.05 13.42
N GLY A 128 -16.10 24.94 14.03
CA GLY A 128 -15.84 23.70 13.29
C GLY A 128 -14.83 23.88 12.17
N ALA A 129 -15.10 23.29 11.03
CA ALA A 129 -14.27 23.42 9.83
C ALA A 129 -14.47 24.76 9.09
N ILE A 130 -15.45 25.59 9.47
CA ILE A 130 -15.67 26.93 8.92
C ILE A 130 -14.59 27.90 9.43
N GLY A 131 -14.18 27.74 10.69
CA GLY A 131 -13.25 28.63 11.38
C GLY A 131 -13.95 29.74 12.18
N THR A 132 -13.15 30.71 12.64
CA THR A 132 -13.64 31.78 13.54
C THR A 132 -14.37 32.93 12.84
N THR A 133 -14.16 33.09 11.53
CA THR A 133 -14.84 34.13 10.75
C THR A 133 -16.23 33.65 10.37
N PRO A 134 -17.31 34.33 10.82
CA PRO A 134 -18.66 33.89 10.54
C PRO A 134 -19.01 34.02 9.06
N VAL A 135 -19.69 33.02 8.51
CA VAL A 135 -20.30 33.07 7.18
C VAL A 135 -21.80 33.38 7.36
N SER A 136 -22.25 34.46 6.77
CA SER A 136 -23.65 34.90 6.85
C SER A 136 -24.47 34.34 5.71
N VAL A 137 -25.65 33.79 6.01
CA VAL A 137 -26.66 33.32 5.06
C VAL A 137 -27.95 34.08 5.33
N SER A 138 -28.38 34.92 4.40
CA SER A 138 -29.61 35.69 4.56
C SER A 138 -30.84 34.78 4.57
N LEU A 139 -31.71 34.98 5.51
CA LEU A 139 -33.00 34.27 5.65
C LEU A 139 -34.11 34.88 4.78
N THR A 140 -33.87 36.05 4.25
CA THR A 140 -34.85 36.82 3.47
C THR A 140 -34.40 37.01 2.04
N THR A 141 -35.34 37.15 1.16
CA THR A 141 -35.16 37.67 -0.18
C THR A 141 -36.06 38.89 -0.35
N THR A 142 -35.61 39.82 -1.12
CA THR A 142 -36.40 41.00 -1.41
C THR A 142 -37.35 40.67 -2.55
N THR A 143 -38.61 40.77 -2.28
CA THR A 143 -39.63 40.76 -3.33
C THR A 143 -40.30 42.13 -3.41
N PRO A 144 -40.76 42.56 -4.57
CA PRO A 144 -41.47 43.80 -4.70
C PRO A 144 -42.86 43.75 -4.01
N SER A 145 -43.41 44.90 -3.56
CA SER A 145 -44.66 45.00 -2.81
C SER A 145 -45.92 44.67 -3.64
N THR A 146 -47.16 44.79 -3.12
CA THR A 146 -48.43 44.25 -3.66
C THR A 146 -48.94 44.88 -4.95
N THR A 147 -48.25 45.82 -5.44
CA THR A 147 -48.16 46.18 -6.84
C THR A 147 -46.72 45.90 -7.29
N LEU A 148 -46.22 44.85 -6.85
CA LEU A 148 -44.85 44.42 -6.91
C LEU A 148 -44.53 43.97 -8.33
N PRO A 149 -43.32 44.29 -8.83
CA PRO A 149 -42.85 43.58 -9.97
C PRO A 149 -42.84 42.10 -9.61
N THR A 150 -43.37 41.28 -10.47
CA THR A 150 -43.30 39.84 -10.34
C THR A 150 -42.12 39.34 -11.15
N ASN A 151 -41.48 38.34 -10.62
CA ASN A 151 -40.50 37.61 -11.39
C ASN A 151 -41.21 36.91 -12.56
N ALA A 152 -40.50 36.73 -13.66
CA ALA A 152 -40.95 35.90 -14.74
C ALA A 152 -41.14 34.46 -14.24
N VAL A 153 -42.28 33.87 -14.59
CA VAL A 153 -42.64 32.51 -14.13
C VAL A 153 -43.22 31.74 -15.30
N VAL A 154 -42.48 30.80 -15.79
CA VAL A 154 -43.00 29.84 -16.78
C VAL A 154 -43.54 28.63 -16.05
N THR A 155 -44.84 28.34 -16.23
CA THR A 155 -45.51 27.18 -15.62
C THR A 155 -45.96 26.18 -16.67
N GLY A 156 -45.65 24.93 -16.46
CA GLY A 156 -46.14 23.83 -17.31
C GLY A 156 -47.66 23.74 -17.32
N THR A 157 -48.23 23.37 -18.42
CA THR A 157 -49.68 23.21 -18.61
C THR A 157 -50.18 21.81 -18.27
N SER A 158 -49.26 20.88 -18.01
CA SER A 158 -49.56 19.53 -17.56
C SER A 158 -48.52 19.03 -16.59
N ALA A 159 -48.92 18.09 -15.73
CA ALA A 159 -48.02 17.48 -14.74
C ALA A 159 -46.77 16.91 -15.44
N LEU A 160 -45.61 17.19 -14.85
CA LEU A 160 -44.34 16.68 -15.34
C LEU A 160 -44.25 15.16 -15.12
N GLY A 161 -44.16 14.43 -16.23
CA GLY A 161 -43.97 12.98 -16.19
C GLY A 161 -42.52 12.58 -15.89
N SER A 162 -42.30 11.29 -15.75
CA SER A 162 -40.94 10.76 -15.72
C SER A 162 -40.37 10.68 -17.14
N LEU A 163 -39.12 11.03 -17.29
CA LEU A 163 -38.35 10.93 -18.53
C LEU A 163 -37.28 9.85 -18.37
N SER A 164 -37.23 8.91 -19.33
CA SER A 164 -36.21 7.86 -19.31
C SER A 164 -35.25 7.99 -20.48
N PHE A 165 -33.99 7.91 -20.20
CA PHE A 165 -32.90 7.97 -21.17
C PHE A 165 -32.09 6.69 -21.12
N THR A 166 -31.74 6.18 -22.27
CA THR A 166 -30.88 5.00 -22.37
C THR A 166 -29.41 5.44 -22.47
N ALA A 167 -28.58 4.75 -21.74
CA ALA A 167 -27.14 4.88 -21.93
C ALA A 167 -26.78 4.44 -23.35
N ALA A 168 -25.69 4.96 -23.87
CA ALA A 168 -25.12 4.34 -25.06
C ALA A 168 -24.94 2.85 -24.76
N GLY A 169 -25.50 2.04 -25.59
CA GLY A 169 -25.23 0.62 -25.52
C GLY A 169 -23.74 0.40 -25.66
N PRO A 170 -23.17 -0.54 -24.94
CA PRO A 170 -21.78 -0.87 -25.17
C PRO A 170 -21.60 -1.30 -26.63
N ASN A 171 -20.61 -0.77 -27.27
CA ASN A 171 -20.14 -1.38 -28.48
C ASN A 171 -19.77 -2.82 -28.15
N THR A 172 -20.08 -3.74 -29.03
CA THR A 172 -19.67 -5.13 -28.87
C THR A 172 -18.55 -5.44 -29.85
N ASN A 173 -17.63 -6.25 -29.41
CA ASN A 173 -16.61 -6.79 -30.29
C ASN A 173 -17.27 -7.75 -31.30
N ALA A 174 -16.65 -7.88 -32.45
CA ALA A 174 -17.00 -8.91 -33.40
C ALA A 174 -16.78 -10.29 -32.78
N VAL A 175 -17.76 -11.13 -32.89
CA VAL A 175 -17.72 -12.51 -32.38
C VAL A 175 -18.19 -13.47 -33.47
N ALA A 176 -17.28 -14.26 -33.95
CA ALA A 176 -17.62 -15.40 -34.81
C ALA A 176 -17.81 -16.63 -33.91
N THR A 177 -19.06 -17.15 -33.88
CA THR A 177 -19.40 -18.32 -33.07
C THR A 177 -19.72 -19.50 -33.96
N GLY A 178 -19.03 -20.60 -33.76
CA GLY A 178 -19.32 -21.85 -34.43
C GLY A 178 -20.69 -22.37 -34.04
N THR A 179 -21.38 -23.01 -34.95
CA THR A 179 -22.71 -23.64 -34.79
C THR A 179 -22.61 -25.12 -34.43
N SER A 180 -21.42 -25.69 -34.57
CA SER A 180 -21.09 -27.06 -34.17
C SER A 180 -19.66 -27.12 -33.65
N ALA A 181 -19.33 -28.16 -32.92
CA ALA A 181 -17.95 -28.40 -32.55
C ALA A 181 -17.08 -28.56 -33.80
N PRO A 182 -15.87 -27.98 -33.86
CA PRO A 182 -14.95 -28.19 -34.96
C PRO A 182 -14.73 -29.68 -35.22
N SER A 183 -14.67 -30.05 -36.49
CA SER A 183 -14.20 -31.38 -36.87
C SER A 183 -12.73 -31.54 -36.52
N SER A 184 -12.26 -32.75 -36.30
CA SER A 184 -10.82 -32.98 -36.16
C SER A 184 -10.15 -32.71 -37.49
N LEU A 185 -9.23 -31.76 -37.53
CA LEU A 185 -8.45 -31.38 -38.72
C LEU A 185 -7.15 -32.20 -38.79
N ASP A 186 -7.01 -32.98 -39.87
CA ASP A 186 -5.82 -33.82 -40.09
C ASP A 186 -4.84 -33.13 -41.05
N ALA A 187 -3.82 -32.51 -40.47
CA ALA A 187 -2.72 -31.88 -41.15
C ALA A 187 -1.45 -32.79 -41.22
N SER A 188 -1.62 -34.11 -41.00
CA SER A 188 -0.49 -35.06 -41.00
C SER A 188 0.13 -35.28 -42.35
N ALA A 189 -0.62 -35.15 -43.43
CA ALA A 189 -0.19 -35.35 -44.81
C ALA A 189 0.11 -34.05 -45.57
N ALA A 190 -0.50 -32.94 -45.20
CA ALA A 190 -0.30 -31.61 -45.80
C ALA A 190 -0.74 -30.54 -44.80
N ASP A 191 -0.06 -29.42 -44.82
CA ASP A 191 -0.41 -28.27 -43.95
C ASP A 191 -1.80 -27.75 -44.33
N ILE A 192 -2.63 -27.49 -43.31
CA ILE A 192 -3.91 -26.79 -43.43
C ILE A 192 -3.63 -25.34 -43.06
N THR A 193 -3.96 -24.41 -43.93
CA THR A 193 -3.84 -22.98 -43.66
C THR A 193 -5.19 -22.29 -43.84
N PHE A 194 -5.41 -21.27 -43.02
CA PHE A 194 -6.50 -20.33 -43.15
C PHE A 194 -6.11 -18.99 -42.53
N ASP A 195 -6.75 -17.93 -42.92
CA ASP A 195 -6.47 -16.60 -42.39
C ASP A 195 -7.51 -16.22 -41.32
N VAL A 196 -7.05 -15.54 -40.26
CA VAL A 196 -7.92 -14.86 -39.31
C VAL A 196 -7.53 -13.38 -39.33
N ASN A 197 -8.44 -12.53 -39.75
CA ASN A 197 -8.18 -11.11 -39.98
C ASN A 197 -6.92 -10.87 -40.86
N GLY A 198 -6.75 -11.68 -41.89
CA GLY A 198 -5.59 -11.60 -42.82
C GLY A 198 -4.27 -12.08 -42.24
N GLN A 199 -4.26 -12.74 -41.07
CA GLN A 199 -3.09 -13.39 -40.50
C GLN A 199 -3.24 -14.90 -40.60
N THR A 200 -2.25 -15.54 -41.19
CA THR A 200 -2.32 -16.98 -41.54
C THR A 200 -2.05 -17.86 -40.32
N VAL A 201 -3.01 -18.73 -40.02
CA VAL A 201 -2.83 -19.87 -39.10
C VAL A 201 -2.38 -21.08 -39.93
N THR A 202 -1.35 -21.75 -39.48
CA THR A 202 -0.84 -22.96 -40.11
C THR A 202 -0.91 -24.15 -39.17
N LEU A 203 -1.69 -25.13 -39.54
CA LEU A 203 -1.76 -26.43 -38.85
C LEU A 203 -0.88 -27.40 -39.66
N ASN A 204 0.05 -28.05 -39.02
CA ASN A 204 1.01 -28.94 -39.68
C ASN A 204 1.24 -30.25 -38.93
N ALA A 205 1.93 -31.20 -39.53
CA ALA A 205 2.18 -32.51 -38.95
C ALA A 205 2.98 -32.50 -37.64
N ALA A 206 3.67 -31.40 -37.29
CA ALA A 206 4.42 -31.27 -36.05
C ALA A 206 3.56 -30.80 -34.87
N GLY A 207 2.39 -30.27 -35.14
CA GLY A 207 1.44 -29.80 -34.14
C GLY A 207 0.29 -30.78 -33.86
N GLY A 208 -0.65 -30.40 -33.03
CA GLY A 208 -1.76 -31.26 -32.65
C GLY A 208 -1.31 -32.56 -31.97
N THR A 209 -2.08 -33.61 -32.12
CA THR A 209 -1.70 -34.96 -31.68
C THR A 209 -1.39 -35.82 -32.91
N GLY A 210 -0.09 -35.84 -33.29
CA GLY A 210 0.36 -36.53 -34.52
C GLY A 210 -0.14 -35.88 -35.80
N GLY A 211 -0.25 -34.55 -35.84
CA GLY A 211 -0.76 -33.76 -36.97
C GLY A 211 -2.29 -33.62 -37.00
N VAL A 212 -3.01 -34.24 -36.07
CA VAL A 212 -4.46 -34.10 -35.95
C VAL A 212 -4.80 -33.10 -34.84
N TYR A 213 -5.60 -32.10 -35.18
CA TYR A 213 -5.98 -31.03 -34.29
C TYR A 213 -7.43 -31.20 -33.83
N ASP A 214 -7.63 -31.34 -32.54
CA ASP A 214 -8.95 -31.23 -31.91
C ASP A 214 -9.37 -29.77 -31.69
N ALA A 215 -10.58 -29.53 -31.24
CA ALA A 215 -11.10 -28.18 -31.01
C ALA A 215 -10.23 -27.36 -30.05
N THR A 216 -9.66 -27.98 -29.01
CA THR A 216 -8.80 -27.30 -28.03
C THR A 216 -7.47 -26.92 -28.64
N GLN A 217 -6.87 -27.83 -29.38
CA GLN A 217 -5.59 -27.60 -30.08
C GLN A 217 -5.72 -26.57 -31.20
N LEU A 218 -6.86 -26.57 -31.89
CA LEU A 218 -7.22 -25.55 -32.90
C LEU A 218 -7.35 -24.17 -32.26
N ARG A 219 -8.09 -24.04 -31.15
CA ARG A 219 -8.14 -22.80 -30.36
C ARG A 219 -6.75 -22.31 -29.97
N ASP A 220 -5.93 -23.22 -29.46
CA ASP A 220 -4.57 -22.87 -29.00
C ASP A 220 -3.66 -22.47 -30.16
N ALA A 221 -3.80 -23.12 -31.33
CA ALA A 221 -3.11 -22.74 -32.55
C ALA A 221 -3.47 -21.32 -33.00
N ILE A 222 -4.75 -20.96 -33.02
CA ILE A 222 -5.21 -19.61 -33.36
C ILE A 222 -4.62 -18.59 -32.38
N ASN A 223 -4.76 -18.83 -31.07
CA ASN A 223 -4.30 -17.89 -30.05
C ASN A 223 -2.78 -17.72 -30.07
N THR A 224 -2.03 -18.79 -30.27
CA THR A 224 -0.56 -18.76 -30.22
C THR A 224 0.05 -18.16 -31.50
N GLN A 225 -0.50 -18.51 -32.67
CA GLN A 225 0.09 -18.09 -33.95
C GLN A 225 -0.35 -16.67 -34.34
N VAL A 226 -1.64 -16.36 -34.16
CA VAL A 226 -2.18 -15.11 -34.70
C VAL A 226 -2.99 -14.29 -33.70
N GLY A 227 -3.34 -14.79 -32.51
CA GLY A 227 -4.20 -14.10 -31.56
C GLY A 227 -3.84 -12.63 -31.34
N SER A 228 -2.57 -12.34 -31.10
CA SER A 228 -2.08 -10.98 -30.90
C SER A 228 -1.97 -10.17 -32.20
N SER A 229 -1.53 -10.78 -33.31
CA SER A 229 -1.33 -10.08 -34.59
C SER A 229 -2.63 -9.87 -35.36
N ALA A 230 -3.57 -10.81 -35.27
CA ALA A 230 -4.91 -10.70 -35.81
C ALA A 230 -5.86 -9.90 -34.90
N GLY A 231 -5.44 -9.58 -33.68
CA GLY A 231 -6.28 -8.90 -32.70
C GLY A 231 -7.51 -9.73 -32.30
N VAL A 232 -7.36 -11.03 -32.08
CA VAL A 232 -8.45 -11.93 -31.72
C VAL A 232 -8.08 -12.81 -30.53
N ALA A 233 -9.10 -13.34 -29.86
CA ALA A 233 -9.00 -14.40 -28.86
C ALA A 233 -9.96 -15.53 -29.21
N ALA A 234 -9.45 -16.74 -29.40
CA ALA A 234 -10.24 -17.94 -29.63
C ALA A 234 -10.52 -18.66 -28.31
N THR A 235 -11.76 -19.15 -28.16
CA THR A 235 -12.24 -19.93 -27.01
C THR A 235 -13.11 -21.07 -27.49
N ILE A 236 -13.36 -22.03 -26.61
CA ILE A 236 -14.40 -23.07 -26.85
C ILE A 236 -15.55 -22.81 -25.88
N ASP A 237 -16.78 -22.75 -26.41
CA ASP A 237 -17.96 -22.53 -25.58
C ASP A 237 -18.38 -23.79 -24.80
N GLY A 238 -19.41 -23.67 -23.96
CA GLY A 238 -19.93 -24.80 -23.16
C GLY A 238 -20.55 -25.95 -23.99
N SER A 239 -20.78 -25.75 -25.31
CA SER A 239 -21.26 -26.74 -26.26
C SER A 239 -20.14 -27.36 -27.09
N GLY A 240 -18.92 -26.92 -26.91
CA GLY A 240 -17.75 -27.39 -27.66
C GLY A 240 -17.48 -26.63 -28.96
N ASN A 241 -18.19 -25.55 -29.25
CA ASN A 241 -18.04 -24.78 -30.48
C ASN A 241 -16.86 -23.79 -30.35
N LEU A 242 -16.16 -23.56 -31.46
CA LEU A 242 -15.11 -22.53 -31.53
C LEU A 242 -15.76 -21.14 -31.56
N VAL A 243 -15.30 -20.27 -30.70
CA VAL A 243 -15.69 -18.86 -30.64
C VAL A 243 -14.44 -18.01 -30.81
N VAL A 244 -14.43 -17.18 -31.82
CA VAL A 244 -13.35 -16.22 -32.08
C VAL A 244 -13.90 -14.83 -31.86
N THR A 245 -13.32 -14.13 -30.88
CA THR A 245 -13.73 -12.78 -30.48
C THR A 245 -12.62 -11.80 -30.81
N SER A 246 -12.96 -10.69 -31.43
CA SER A 246 -12.00 -9.58 -31.60
C SER A 246 -11.58 -9.02 -30.25
N THR A 247 -10.31 -8.70 -30.10
CA THR A 247 -9.74 -7.95 -28.97
C THR A 247 -9.49 -6.48 -29.30
N GLY A 248 -9.94 -6.05 -30.48
CA GLY A 248 -9.86 -4.67 -30.96
C GLY A 248 -10.81 -3.73 -30.27
N THR A 249 -10.96 -2.53 -30.81
CA THR A 249 -11.94 -1.55 -30.30
C THR A 249 -13.33 -1.94 -30.75
N ALA A 250 -14.19 -2.26 -29.79
CA ALA A 250 -15.57 -2.69 -30.05
C ALA A 250 -16.35 -1.66 -30.87
N GLY A 251 -17.15 -2.12 -31.82
CA GLY A 251 -17.98 -1.26 -32.69
C GLY A 251 -18.23 -1.87 -34.07
N ALA A 252 -19.00 -1.19 -34.90
CA ALA A 252 -19.40 -1.71 -36.22
C ALA A 252 -18.21 -1.88 -37.20
N SER A 253 -17.08 -1.23 -36.94
CA SER A 253 -15.85 -1.40 -37.72
C SER A 253 -14.95 -2.52 -37.21
N ASP A 254 -15.26 -3.08 -36.06
CA ASP A 254 -14.55 -4.22 -35.52
C ASP A 254 -15.00 -5.51 -36.23
N ALA A 255 -14.09 -6.33 -36.66
CA ALA A 255 -14.41 -7.50 -37.47
C ALA A 255 -13.58 -8.72 -37.03
N VAL A 256 -14.19 -9.87 -37.26
CA VAL A 256 -13.50 -11.16 -37.27
C VAL A 256 -13.80 -11.82 -38.59
N ASP A 257 -12.81 -11.92 -39.45
CA ASP A 257 -12.90 -12.59 -40.75
C ASP A 257 -12.04 -13.86 -40.70
N ILE A 258 -12.61 -14.97 -41.12
CA ILE A 258 -11.91 -16.25 -41.22
C ILE A 258 -12.13 -16.76 -42.65
N ASP A 259 -11.04 -16.76 -43.43
CA ASP A 259 -11.08 -17.03 -44.85
C ASP A 259 -9.75 -17.67 -45.37
N ASN A 260 -9.51 -17.61 -46.64
CA ASN A 260 -8.29 -18.07 -47.31
C ASN A 260 -7.89 -19.52 -46.94
N PHE A 261 -8.82 -20.41 -46.86
CA PHE A 261 -8.57 -21.80 -46.50
C PHE A 261 -7.75 -22.53 -47.60
N SER A 262 -6.84 -23.39 -47.18
CA SER A 262 -6.13 -24.31 -48.11
C SER A 262 -7.12 -25.25 -48.80
N ALA A 263 -6.77 -25.74 -49.96
CA ALA A 263 -7.68 -26.55 -50.81
C ALA A 263 -8.23 -27.77 -50.05
N GLY A 264 -9.55 -27.89 -50.04
CA GLY A 264 -10.27 -29.01 -49.40
C GLY A 264 -10.70 -28.77 -47.95
N THR A 265 -10.49 -27.58 -47.42
CA THR A 265 -10.98 -27.15 -46.12
C THR A 265 -11.71 -25.81 -46.21
N ASP A 266 -12.59 -25.52 -45.31
CA ASP A 266 -13.30 -24.24 -45.19
C ASP A 266 -13.72 -23.97 -43.73
N ALA A 267 -14.38 -22.86 -43.45
CA ALA A 267 -14.79 -22.52 -42.10
C ALA A 267 -15.83 -23.46 -41.50
N THR A 268 -16.48 -24.32 -42.30
CA THR A 268 -17.41 -25.33 -41.77
C THR A 268 -16.66 -26.45 -41.06
N ASP A 269 -15.41 -26.71 -41.41
CA ASP A 269 -14.52 -27.66 -40.71
C ASP A 269 -14.12 -27.14 -39.32
N LEU A 270 -14.11 -25.82 -39.17
CA LEU A 270 -13.92 -25.15 -37.86
C LEU A 270 -15.23 -25.06 -37.06
N GLY A 271 -16.34 -25.64 -37.58
CA GLY A 271 -17.63 -25.66 -36.93
C GLY A 271 -18.51 -24.44 -37.20
N PHE A 272 -18.18 -23.58 -38.16
CA PHE A 272 -19.03 -22.46 -38.56
C PHE A 272 -20.10 -22.87 -39.60
N ALA A 273 -21.14 -22.06 -39.75
CA ALA A 273 -22.25 -22.37 -40.65
C ALA A 273 -21.95 -22.06 -42.14
N ALA A 274 -20.89 -21.40 -42.47
CA ALA A 274 -20.54 -20.97 -43.83
C ALA A 274 -19.06 -21.27 -44.13
N ALA A 275 -18.70 -21.42 -45.39
CA ALA A 275 -17.32 -21.73 -45.84
C ALA A 275 -16.30 -20.64 -45.56
N THR A 276 -16.75 -19.41 -45.35
CA THR A 276 -15.98 -18.29 -44.83
C THR A 276 -16.79 -17.59 -43.77
N VAL A 277 -16.13 -16.94 -42.83
CA VAL A 277 -16.81 -16.24 -41.73
C VAL A 277 -16.40 -14.78 -41.76
N SER A 278 -17.39 -13.91 -41.71
CA SER A 278 -17.20 -12.49 -41.46
C SER A 278 -18.22 -12.09 -40.38
N ALA A 279 -17.70 -11.74 -39.22
CA ALA A 279 -18.51 -11.23 -38.14
C ALA A 279 -18.07 -9.78 -37.83
N SER A 280 -19.02 -8.92 -37.57
CA SER A 280 -18.75 -7.54 -37.20
C SER A 280 -19.23 -7.28 -35.79
N GLY A 281 -18.50 -6.44 -35.10
CA GLY A 281 -18.98 -5.87 -33.85
C GLY A 281 -20.19 -4.98 -34.09
N THR A 282 -20.86 -4.61 -33.06
CA THR A 282 -21.99 -3.71 -33.16
C THR A 282 -21.70 -2.41 -32.46
N THR A 283 -22.06 -1.32 -33.10
CA THR A 283 -22.16 -0.04 -32.41
C THR A 283 -23.35 -0.11 -31.46
N GLY A 284 -23.10 0.11 -30.20
CA GLY A 284 -24.17 0.21 -29.22
C GLY A 284 -25.18 1.27 -29.61
N ALA A 285 -26.40 1.11 -29.14
CA ALA A 285 -27.44 2.10 -29.35
C ALA A 285 -26.93 3.47 -28.90
N ALA A 286 -27.18 4.51 -29.66
CA ALA A 286 -26.84 5.87 -29.27
C ALA A 286 -27.52 6.22 -27.94
N ALA A 287 -26.78 6.88 -27.08
CA ALA A 287 -27.36 7.40 -25.86
C ALA A 287 -28.50 8.36 -26.19
N THR A 288 -29.58 8.26 -25.45
CA THR A 288 -30.66 9.25 -25.57
C THR A 288 -30.47 10.34 -24.53
N SER A 289 -30.80 11.55 -24.88
CA SER A 289 -30.76 12.70 -23.98
C SER A 289 -31.79 13.72 -24.39
N LEU A 290 -32.18 14.54 -23.43
CA LEU A 290 -32.94 15.79 -23.69
C LEU A 290 -32.07 16.95 -23.28
N SER A 291 -31.82 17.85 -24.19
CA SER A 291 -31.24 19.17 -23.88
C SER A 291 -32.18 20.29 -24.27
N PHE A 292 -32.14 21.36 -23.51
CA PHE A 292 -32.88 22.58 -23.73
C PHE A 292 -32.17 23.72 -22.99
N ASP A 293 -32.38 24.92 -23.43
CA ASP A 293 -31.81 26.10 -22.81
C ASP A 293 -32.82 26.84 -21.93
N ILE A 294 -32.35 27.35 -20.80
CA ILE A 294 -33.07 28.27 -19.94
C ILE A 294 -32.22 29.56 -19.87
N ASN A 295 -32.77 30.65 -20.34
CA ASN A 295 -32.09 31.94 -20.42
C ASN A 295 -30.71 31.88 -21.13
N GLY A 296 -30.55 30.93 -22.07
CA GLY A 296 -29.30 30.70 -22.81
C GLY A 296 -28.35 29.66 -22.19
N ASP A 297 -28.60 29.19 -20.98
CA ASP A 297 -27.81 28.13 -20.34
C ASP A 297 -28.45 26.76 -20.56
N THR A 298 -27.67 25.80 -20.99
CA THR A 298 -28.15 24.49 -21.40
C THR A 298 -28.33 23.51 -20.23
N VAL A 299 -29.51 22.95 -20.09
CA VAL A 299 -29.82 21.80 -19.25
C VAL A 299 -29.72 20.53 -20.08
N THR A 300 -29.04 19.54 -19.57
CA THR A 300 -28.95 18.24 -20.24
C THR A 300 -29.40 17.11 -19.28
N LEU A 301 -30.41 16.37 -19.71
CA LEU A 301 -30.88 15.14 -19.03
C LEU A 301 -30.46 13.95 -19.89
N ASN A 302 -29.74 13.02 -19.33
CA ASN A 302 -29.22 11.86 -20.04
C ASN A 302 -29.21 10.62 -19.15
N SER A 303 -28.78 9.50 -19.68
CA SER A 303 -28.75 8.22 -18.98
C SER A 303 -27.78 8.16 -17.78
N ALA A 304 -26.87 9.13 -17.61
CA ALA A 304 -25.94 9.18 -16.47
C ALA A 304 -26.58 9.80 -15.23
N GLY A 305 -27.72 10.48 -15.37
CA GLY A 305 -28.42 11.12 -14.26
C GLY A 305 -29.73 10.41 -13.89
N GLY A 306 -30.48 11.00 -12.99
CA GLY A 306 -31.68 10.39 -12.46
C GLY A 306 -31.42 9.11 -11.66
N THR A 307 -32.39 8.21 -11.65
CA THR A 307 -32.23 6.87 -11.05
C THR A 307 -32.20 5.83 -12.16
N GLY A 308 -31.01 5.34 -12.50
CA GLY A 308 -30.81 4.41 -13.62
C GLY A 308 -31.23 5.00 -14.99
N GLY A 309 -30.95 6.29 -15.21
CA GLY A 309 -31.32 6.99 -16.45
C GLY A 309 -32.77 7.47 -16.51
N THR A 310 -33.57 7.22 -15.48
CA THR A 310 -34.96 7.70 -15.38
C THR A 310 -35.03 8.87 -14.39
N TYR A 311 -35.54 9.97 -14.83
CA TYR A 311 -35.78 11.16 -14.02
C TYR A 311 -37.24 11.24 -13.62
N SER A 312 -37.52 11.24 -12.34
CA SER A 312 -38.82 11.67 -11.81
C SER A 312 -38.97 13.20 -11.96
N ALA A 313 -40.19 13.71 -11.84
CA ALA A 313 -40.45 15.15 -11.85
C ALA A 313 -39.55 15.92 -10.86
N ALA A 314 -39.36 15.39 -9.66
CA ALA A 314 -38.46 15.99 -8.65
C ALA A 314 -37.01 16.02 -9.11
N GLN A 315 -36.53 14.94 -9.72
CA GLN A 315 -35.15 14.89 -10.23
C GLN A 315 -34.93 15.79 -11.45
N ILE A 316 -35.96 16.01 -12.28
CA ILE A 316 -35.89 17.00 -13.38
C ILE A 316 -35.77 18.39 -12.80
N ARG A 317 -36.62 18.75 -11.83
CA ARG A 317 -36.53 20.00 -11.08
C ARG A 317 -35.14 20.21 -10.50
N ASP A 318 -34.60 19.19 -9.81
CA ASP A 318 -33.29 19.27 -9.14
C ASP A 318 -32.15 19.39 -10.17
N ALA A 319 -32.27 18.68 -11.31
CA ALA A 319 -31.32 18.82 -12.41
C ALA A 319 -31.29 20.23 -13.00
N ILE A 320 -32.43 20.85 -13.19
CA ILE A 320 -32.51 22.26 -13.66
C ILE A 320 -31.83 23.17 -12.64
N ASN A 321 -32.19 23.04 -11.36
CA ASN A 321 -31.62 23.88 -10.32
C ASN A 321 -30.10 23.69 -10.15
N THR A 322 -29.62 22.44 -10.31
CA THR A 322 -28.18 22.14 -10.17
C THR A 322 -27.38 22.58 -11.38
N GLN A 323 -27.90 22.38 -12.60
CA GLN A 323 -27.13 22.68 -13.81
C GLN A 323 -27.11 24.14 -14.16
N VAL A 324 -28.28 24.83 -14.07
CA VAL A 324 -28.41 26.19 -14.57
C VAL A 324 -29.08 27.16 -13.59
N GLY A 325 -29.60 26.72 -12.46
CA GLY A 325 -30.35 27.56 -11.53
C GLY A 325 -29.63 28.86 -11.18
N THR A 326 -28.35 28.81 -10.90
CA THR A 326 -27.54 29.99 -10.55
C THR A 326 -27.13 30.79 -11.78
N SER A 327 -26.68 30.14 -12.86
CA SER A 327 -26.16 30.83 -14.06
C SER A 327 -27.28 31.45 -14.91
N ALA A 328 -28.38 30.71 -15.08
CA ALA A 328 -29.57 31.20 -15.76
C ALA A 328 -30.44 32.15 -14.91
N GLY A 329 -30.13 32.29 -13.63
CA GLY A 329 -30.90 33.12 -12.71
C GLY A 329 -32.32 32.63 -12.49
N VAL A 330 -32.53 31.31 -12.37
CA VAL A 330 -33.86 30.71 -12.22
C VAL A 330 -33.88 29.69 -11.08
N ALA A 331 -35.09 29.42 -10.55
CA ALA A 331 -35.39 28.35 -9.64
C ALA A 331 -36.53 27.51 -10.21
N ALA A 332 -36.29 26.21 -10.39
CA ALA A 332 -37.31 25.27 -10.79
C ALA A 332 -38.00 24.66 -9.54
N SER A 333 -39.31 24.52 -9.61
CA SER A 333 -40.16 23.89 -8.60
C SER A 333 -41.27 23.06 -9.26
N LEU A 334 -42.03 22.35 -8.46
CA LEU A 334 -43.26 21.68 -8.90
C LEU A 334 -44.43 22.31 -8.14
N ASP A 335 -45.52 22.65 -8.85
CA ASP A 335 -46.74 23.09 -8.21
C ASP A 335 -47.54 21.94 -7.58
N THR A 336 -48.66 22.23 -6.93
CA THR A 336 -49.54 21.25 -6.29
C THR A 336 -50.18 20.26 -7.26
N SER A 337 -50.20 20.59 -8.54
CA SER A 337 -50.69 19.72 -9.63
C SER A 337 -49.56 18.89 -10.27
N GLY A 338 -48.32 19.10 -9.82
CA GLY A 338 -47.15 18.40 -10.34
C GLY A 338 -46.60 19.06 -11.64
N ASN A 339 -47.02 20.27 -12.01
CA ASN A 339 -46.48 20.96 -13.17
C ASN A 339 -45.09 21.55 -12.82
N LEU A 340 -44.19 21.60 -13.80
CA LEU A 340 -42.91 22.27 -13.66
C LEU A 340 -43.13 23.79 -13.70
N VAL A 341 -42.61 24.45 -12.66
CA VAL A 341 -42.63 25.91 -12.54
C VAL A 341 -41.18 26.38 -12.53
N ILE A 342 -40.83 27.26 -13.43
CA ILE A 342 -39.51 27.88 -13.49
C ILE A 342 -39.70 29.36 -13.25
N THR A 343 -39.15 29.82 -12.13
CA THR A 343 -39.24 31.22 -11.69
C THR A 343 -37.88 31.88 -11.81
N SER A 344 -37.83 33.07 -12.35
CA SER A 344 -36.60 33.86 -12.30
C SER A 344 -36.23 34.20 -10.86
N THR A 345 -34.94 34.15 -10.56
CA THR A 345 -34.33 34.62 -9.31
C THR A 345 -33.68 35.99 -9.48
N GLY A 346 -33.84 36.61 -10.67
CA GLY A 346 -33.38 37.94 -10.97
C GLY A 346 -34.20 39.03 -10.28
N THR A 347 -33.94 40.26 -10.67
CA THR A 347 -34.72 41.39 -10.20
C THR A 347 -36.07 41.39 -10.91
N ALA A 348 -37.15 41.24 -10.16
CA ALA A 348 -38.49 41.22 -10.70
C ALA A 348 -38.82 42.51 -11.47
N GLY A 349 -39.56 42.39 -12.55
CA GLY A 349 -39.95 43.49 -13.43
C GLY A 349 -40.12 43.05 -14.88
N LEU A 350 -40.57 43.96 -15.74
CA LEU A 350 -40.79 43.68 -17.16
C LEU A 350 -39.52 43.23 -17.90
N ALA A 351 -38.37 43.64 -17.42
CA ALA A 351 -37.07 43.24 -17.96
C ALA A 351 -36.63 41.83 -17.49
N ASP A 352 -37.27 41.31 -16.44
CA ASP A 352 -37.00 39.96 -15.97
C ASP A 352 -37.72 38.96 -16.86
N THR A 353 -37.00 38.04 -17.43
CA THR A 353 -37.55 37.06 -18.37
C THR A 353 -37.07 35.66 -18.06
N VAL A 354 -37.93 34.70 -18.23
CA VAL A 354 -37.58 33.28 -18.28
C VAL A 354 -37.91 32.76 -19.66
N THR A 355 -36.91 32.29 -20.37
CA THR A 355 -37.05 31.74 -21.71
C THR A 355 -36.53 30.34 -21.77
N LEU A 356 -37.37 29.41 -22.17
CA LEU A 356 -37.01 28.02 -22.47
C LEU A 356 -37.04 27.84 -24.00
N ASN A 357 -35.95 27.38 -24.58
CA ASN A 357 -35.85 27.14 -26.03
C ASN A 357 -34.82 26.03 -26.36
N ASN A 358 -34.47 25.89 -27.62
CA ASN A 358 -33.45 24.95 -28.11
C ASN A 358 -33.68 23.50 -27.69
N PHE A 359 -34.94 23.06 -27.62
CA PHE A 359 -35.26 21.67 -27.22
C PHE A 359 -34.75 20.68 -28.24
N SER A 360 -33.90 19.72 -27.83
CA SER A 360 -33.45 18.62 -28.69
C SER A 360 -34.59 17.69 -29.12
N SER A 361 -35.70 17.68 -28.37
CA SER A 361 -36.96 17.01 -28.74
C SER A 361 -37.79 17.76 -29.76
N GLY A 362 -37.37 18.95 -30.15
CA GLY A 362 -38.09 19.83 -31.09
C GLY A 362 -39.16 20.75 -30.45
N ASN A 363 -39.60 20.45 -29.22
CA ASN A 363 -40.59 21.29 -28.51
C ASN A 363 -40.54 21.04 -26.98
N ALA A 364 -41.29 21.85 -26.24
CA ALA A 364 -41.30 21.85 -24.77
C ALA A 364 -42.25 20.81 -24.12
N SER A 365 -42.94 19.99 -24.89
CA SER A 365 -44.04 19.12 -24.40
C SER A 365 -43.54 18.07 -23.41
N GLN A 366 -42.30 17.58 -23.52
CA GLN A 366 -41.71 16.59 -22.59
C GLN A 366 -41.55 17.15 -21.18
N LEU A 367 -41.45 18.47 -21.03
CA LEU A 367 -41.38 19.15 -19.75
C LEU A 367 -42.72 19.61 -19.21
N GLY A 368 -43.84 19.15 -19.81
CA GLY A 368 -45.20 19.49 -19.42
C GLY A 368 -45.68 20.84 -19.91
N PHE A 369 -44.97 21.49 -20.82
CA PHE A 369 -45.40 22.72 -21.50
C PHE A 369 -46.19 22.42 -22.77
N ALA A 370 -46.79 23.41 -23.38
CA ALA A 370 -47.47 23.27 -24.67
C ALA A 370 -46.48 22.81 -25.77
N THR A 371 -47.00 22.28 -26.88
CA THR A 371 -46.18 21.81 -28.02
C THR A 371 -45.67 23.05 -28.80
N VAL A 372 -44.71 23.75 -28.21
CA VAL A 372 -44.04 24.95 -28.73
C VAL A 372 -42.54 24.79 -28.72
N THR A 373 -41.85 25.47 -29.62
CA THR A 373 -40.37 25.45 -29.73
C THR A 373 -39.70 26.38 -28.74
N SER A 374 -40.46 27.30 -28.15
CA SER A 374 -39.97 28.19 -27.11
C SER A 374 -41.12 28.58 -26.19
N VAL A 375 -40.81 28.69 -24.90
CA VAL A 375 -41.71 29.21 -23.87
C VAL A 375 -41.01 30.40 -23.23
N THR A 376 -41.66 31.56 -23.22
CA THR A 376 -41.11 32.76 -22.61
C THR A 376 -42.17 33.43 -21.76
N ASP A 377 -41.78 33.83 -20.59
CA ASP A 377 -42.57 34.72 -19.74
C ASP A 377 -41.71 35.91 -19.29
N ALA A 378 -42.34 37.03 -19.07
CA ALA A 378 -41.69 38.20 -18.51
C ALA A 378 -42.35 38.58 -17.19
N GLY A 379 -41.56 39.03 -16.27
CA GLY A 379 -42.05 39.59 -15.04
C GLY A 379 -42.91 40.84 -15.31
N THR A 380 -43.59 41.30 -14.31
CA THR A 380 -44.37 42.55 -14.42
C THR A 380 -43.69 43.63 -13.61
N ASP A 381 -43.67 44.85 -14.14
CA ASP A 381 -43.14 46.01 -13.42
C ASP A 381 -43.99 46.34 -12.21
N ALA A 382 -43.33 46.80 -11.19
CA ALA A 382 -44.01 47.41 -10.06
C ALA A 382 -44.71 48.69 -10.49
N THR A 383 -45.99 48.82 -10.21
CA THR A 383 -46.72 50.04 -10.46
C THR A 383 -46.64 51.05 -9.32
N THR A 384 -45.99 50.77 -8.22
CA THR A 384 -45.50 51.69 -7.17
C THR A 384 -44.93 51.01 -5.94
N THR A 385 -43.88 51.62 -5.43
CA THR A 385 -43.44 51.71 -4.04
C THR A 385 -43.08 50.43 -3.27
N GLY A 386 -41.79 50.22 -3.21
CA GLY A 386 -41.13 49.59 -2.08
C GLY A 386 -40.96 48.04 -2.19
N ALA A 387 -39.74 47.64 -2.07
CA ALA A 387 -39.43 46.22 -1.90
C ALA A 387 -39.94 45.69 -0.57
N VAL A 388 -40.60 44.53 -0.55
CA VAL A 388 -40.98 43.81 0.66
C VAL A 388 -40.03 42.65 0.83
N ASN A 389 -39.46 42.54 2.01
CA ASN A 389 -38.67 41.38 2.38
C ASN A 389 -39.59 40.20 2.68
N VAL A 390 -39.31 39.08 2.11
CA VAL A 390 -40.03 37.81 2.38
C VAL A 390 -39.04 36.74 2.83
N ALA A 391 -39.54 35.81 3.66
CA ALA A 391 -38.74 34.67 4.07
C ALA A 391 -38.42 33.79 2.89
N LYS A 392 -37.16 33.37 2.77
CA LYS A 392 -36.75 32.29 1.86
C LYS A 392 -37.41 30.99 2.25
N SER A 393 -37.70 30.12 1.29
CA SER A 393 -38.08 28.75 1.61
C SER A 393 -36.89 27.96 2.23
N VAL A 394 -37.19 26.93 2.99
CA VAL A 394 -36.15 26.03 3.53
C VAL A 394 -35.32 25.41 2.41
N ASP A 395 -35.93 25.04 1.28
CA ASP A 395 -35.22 24.47 0.13
C ASP A 395 -34.25 25.48 -0.52
N ALA A 396 -34.64 26.75 -0.58
CA ALA A 396 -33.77 27.81 -1.07
C ALA A 396 -32.56 27.98 -0.15
N LEU A 397 -32.77 27.98 1.16
CA LEU A 397 -31.68 28.04 2.14
C LEU A 397 -30.77 26.79 2.08
N VAL A 398 -31.33 25.62 1.92
CA VAL A 398 -30.59 24.37 1.75
C VAL A 398 -29.69 24.47 0.51
N THR A 399 -30.25 24.94 -0.59
CA THR A 399 -29.50 25.10 -1.85
C THR A 399 -28.35 26.10 -1.69
N GLU A 400 -28.65 27.24 -1.08
CA GLU A 400 -27.68 28.33 -0.86
C GLU A 400 -26.54 27.88 0.08
N ILE A 401 -26.87 27.23 1.19
CA ILE A 401 -25.87 26.74 2.15
C ILE A 401 -24.98 25.68 1.52
N ASN A 402 -25.55 24.69 0.83
CA ASN A 402 -24.79 23.61 0.21
C ASN A 402 -23.98 24.07 -1.03
N ALA A 403 -24.40 25.15 -1.68
CA ALA A 403 -23.67 25.75 -2.79
C ALA A 403 -22.53 26.68 -2.35
N ASN A 404 -22.60 27.20 -1.10
CA ASN A 404 -21.62 28.16 -0.59
C ASN A 404 -20.23 27.51 -0.46
N PRO A 405 -19.19 28.01 -1.17
CA PRO A 405 -17.84 27.43 -1.13
C PRO A 405 -17.22 27.33 0.27
N ALA A 406 -17.56 28.27 1.17
CA ALA A 406 -17.04 28.30 2.54
C ALA A 406 -17.76 27.30 3.46
N LEU A 407 -18.97 26.85 3.11
CA LEU A 407 -19.80 26.00 3.94
C LEU A 407 -19.85 24.53 3.48
N LYS A 408 -19.87 24.29 2.18
CA LYS A 408 -20.12 22.96 1.55
C LYS A 408 -19.21 21.83 2.02
N SER A 409 -18.02 22.14 2.53
CA SER A 409 -17.06 21.15 3.05
C SER A 409 -17.14 20.99 4.59
N ALA A 410 -17.79 21.92 5.26
CA ALA A 410 -17.85 22.01 6.72
C ALA A 410 -19.20 21.55 7.28
N ILE A 411 -20.28 21.78 6.54
CA ILE A 411 -21.65 21.44 6.92
C ILE A 411 -22.42 20.88 5.72
N ARG A 412 -23.52 20.21 6.03
CA ARG A 412 -24.53 19.81 5.05
C ARG A 412 -25.91 20.25 5.54
N ALA A 413 -26.59 21.02 4.70
CA ALA A 413 -27.97 21.39 4.94
C ALA A 413 -28.94 20.43 4.25
N SER A 414 -30.10 20.19 4.85
CA SER A 414 -31.21 19.44 4.27
C SER A 414 -32.55 19.93 4.81
N ASN A 415 -33.62 19.64 4.09
CA ASN A 415 -34.98 19.93 4.54
C ASN A 415 -35.49 18.73 5.36
N ASP A 416 -35.87 19.01 6.60
CA ASP A 416 -36.44 18.04 7.55
C ASP A 416 -37.88 18.45 7.87
N ASN A 417 -38.82 18.02 7.01
CA ASN A 417 -40.25 18.32 7.14
C ASN A 417 -40.52 19.84 7.33
N GLY A 418 -39.90 20.66 6.48
CA GLY A 418 -40.06 22.11 6.53
C GLY A 418 -39.15 22.81 7.55
N LYS A 419 -38.25 22.09 8.21
CA LYS A 419 -37.19 22.65 9.07
C LYS A 419 -35.85 22.59 8.37
N LEU A 420 -35.04 23.63 8.55
CA LEU A 420 -33.66 23.65 8.11
C LEU A 420 -32.83 22.75 9.03
N ARG A 421 -32.43 21.60 8.53
CA ARG A 421 -31.50 20.69 9.22
C ARG A 421 -30.09 21.00 8.78
N ILE A 422 -29.22 21.25 9.76
CA ILE A 422 -27.78 21.48 9.55
C ILE A 422 -27.02 20.36 10.23
N GLU A 423 -26.20 19.67 9.48
CA GLU A 423 -25.29 18.63 9.93
C GLU A 423 -23.87 19.17 9.98
N ASN A 424 -23.22 19.07 11.13
CA ASN A 424 -21.84 19.47 11.33
C ASN A 424 -20.90 18.33 10.88
N LEU A 425 -20.17 18.51 9.80
CA LEU A 425 -19.23 17.53 9.24
C LEU A 425 -17.85 17.56 9.93
N SER A 426 -17.65 18.48 10.90
CA SER A 426 -16.38 18.68 11.58
C SER A 426 -16.28 17.86 12.87
N THR A 427 -15.07 17.69 13.35
CA THR A 427 -14.74 17.18 14.68
C THR A 427 -14.91 18.24 15.77
N SER A 428 -15.00 19.51 15.40
CA SER A 428 -15.15 20.64 16.30
C SER A 428 -16.58 21.19 16.29
N GLU A 429 -16.93 21.93 17.30
CA GLU A 429 -18.26 22.51 17.51
C GLU A 429 -18.58 23.56 16.45
N LEU A 430 -19.77 23.49 15.86
CA LEU A 430 -20.35 24.46 14.95
C LEU A 430 -21.27 25.42 15.73
N ASN A 431 -21.05 26.71 15.58
CA ASN A 431 -21.87 27.75 16.14
C ASN A 431 -22.80 28.35 15.09
N ILE A 432 -24.08 28.35 15.36
CA ILE A 432 -25.14 28.87 14.50
C ILE A 432 -25.81 30.04 15.18
N GLY A 433 -25.46 31.25 14.76
CA GLY A 433 -26.15 32.46 15.17
C GLY A 433 -27.42 32.69 14.34
N GLY A 434 -28.34 33.50 14.83
CA GLY A 434 -29.61 33.75 14.16
C GLY A 434 -30.73 32.79 14.58
N ILE A 435 -30.49 31.97 15.60
CA ILE A 435 -31.48 31.04 16.17
C ILE A 435 -32.04 31.64 17.47
N SER A 436 -33.35 31.65 17.60
CA SER A 436 -34.05 32.13 18.82
C SER A 436 -33.83 31.18 20.00
N THR A 437 -34.20 31.60 21.19
CA THR A 437 -34.19 30.76 22.42
C THR A 437 -35.18 29.59 22.33
N THR A 438 -36.16 29.65 21.43
CA THR A 438 -37.13 28.58 21.14
C THR A 438 -36.61 27.59 20.06
N GLY A 439 -35.42 27.81 19.52
CA GLY A 439 -34.83 26.95 18.49
C GLY A 439 -35.33 27.21 17.08
N GLU A 440 -35.78 28.41 16.80
CA GLU A 440 -36.26 28.81 15.47
C GLU A 440 -35.25 29.75 14.78
N ALA A 441 -35.11 29.61 13.49
CA ALA A 441 -34.27 30.47 12.66
C ALA A 441 -35.02 31.79 12.43
N THR A 442 -34.66 32.82 13.16
CA THR A 442 -35.33 34.13 13.18
C THR A 442 -34.40 35.30 12.81
N GLY A 443 -33.10 35.05 12.71
CA GLY A 443 -32.08 36.12 12.58
C GLY A 443 -31.78 36.80 13.93
N ALA A 444 -32.28 36.29 15.07
CA ALA A 444 -32.01 36.84 16.39
C ALA A 444 -30.52 36.78 16.76
N ALA A 445 -30.09 37.59 17.73
CA ALA A 445 -28.69 37.67 18.14
C ALA A 445 -28.16 36.41 18.91
N ASN A 446 -29.01 35.43 19.17
CA ASN A 446 -28.63 34.23 19.92
C ASN A 446 -27.87 33.23 19.02
N THR A 447 -27.03 32.45 19.68
CA THR A 447 -26.23 31.39 19.03
C THR A 447 -26.51 30.06 19.69
N VAL A 448 -26.71 29.03 18.90
CA VAL A 448 -26.78 27.63 19.33
C VAL A 448 -25.58 26.85 18.77
N SER A 449 -25.20 25.84 19.48
CA SER A 449 -24.06 25.01 19.09
C SER A 449 -24.52 23.64 18.64
N VAL A 450 -23.88 23.14 17.57
CA VAL A 450 -23.98 21.74 17.15
C VAL A 450 -22.62 21.09 17.36
N ASN A 451 -22.56 20.16 18.29
CA ASN A 451 -21.31 19.47 18.63
C ASN A 451 -20.65 18.84 17.40
N GLY A 452 -19.35 18.67 17.47
CA GLY A 452 -18.59 17.95 16.45
C GLY A 452 -18.74 16.43 16.57
N ASN A 453 -18.08 15.73 15.67
CA ASN A 453 -18.02 14.27 15.68
C ASN A 453 -17.03 13.79 16.76
N ASP A 454 -17.55 13.39 17.91
CA ASP A 454 -16.76 12.93 19.06
C ASP A 454 -15.98 11.65 18.77
N VAL A 455 -16.51 10.77 17.90
CA VAL A 455 -15.83 9.51 17.53
C VAL A 455 -14.55 9.84 16.78
N ARG A 456 -14.65 10.67 15.74
CA ARG A 456 -13.47 11.11 14.97
C ARG A 456 -12.49 11.87 15.86
N LYS A 457 -12.97 12.72 16.78
CA LYS A 457 -12.14 13.46 17.74
C LYS A 457 -11.39 12.53 18.70
N ASN A 458 -12.02 11.47 19.18
CA ASN A 458 -11.35 10.48 20.01
C ASN A 458 -10.31 9.68 19.21
N LEU A 459 -10.57 9.40 17.93
CA LEU A 459 -9.61 8.74 17.04
C LEU A 459 -8.39 9.64 16.74
N VAL A 460 -8.53 10.98 16.73
CA VAL A 460 -7.38 11.91 16.70
C VAL A 460 -6.49 11.71 17.93
N LYS A 461 -7.08 11.65 19.12
CA LYS A 461 -6.34 11.42 20.37
C LYS A 461 -5.61 10.08 20.32
N GLN A 462 -6.33 9.01 19.96
CA GLN A 462 -5.76 7.67 19.85
C GLN A 462 -4.61 7.63 18.82
N PHE A 463 -4.77 8.31 17.69
CA PHE A 463 -3.71 8.42 16.69
C PHE A 463 -2.46 9.09 17.28
N ASN A 464 -2.61 10.18 18.03
CA ASN A 464 -1.51 10.89 18.64
C ASN A 464 -0.84 10.07 19.76
N GLU A 465 -1.62 9.34 20.56
CA GLU A 465 -1.10 8.42 21.57
C GLU A 465 -0.25 7.31 20.94
N LEU A 466 -0.73 6.71 19.86
CA LEU A 466 0.03 5.70 19.10
C LEU A 466 1.30 6.31 18.49
N ARG A 467 1.19 7.54 17.96
CA ARG A 467 2.32 8.28 17.42
C ARG A 467 3.42 8.51 18.48
N ASP A 468 3.02 8.91 19.68
CA ASP A 468 3.96 9.17 20.77
C ASP A 468 4.60 7.88 21.31
N GLN A 469 3.88 6.75 21.22
CA GLN A 469 4.43 5.44 21.55
C GLN A 469 5.47 4.96 20.53
N LEU A 470 5.34 5.37 19.25
CA LEU A 470 6.29 5.02 18.21
C LEU A 470 7.71 5.51 18.56
N ASP A 471 7.84 6.77 18.95
CA ASP A 471 9.15 7.32 19.34
C ASP A 471 9.72 6.59 20.58
N LYS A 472 8.86 6.21 21.53
CA LYS A 472 9.28 5.42 22.70
C LYS A 472 9.81 4.05 22.31
N PHE A 473 9.14 3.33 21.40
CA PHE A 473 9.65 2.05 20.91
C PHE A 473 10.99 2.19 20.18
N ALA A 474 11.19 3.29 19.45
CA ALA A 474 12.47 3.58 18.84
C ALA A 474 13.54 3.87 19.91
N ASP A 475 13.19 4.61 20.96
CA ASP A 475 14.09 4.94 22.07
C ASP A 475 14.47 3.72 22.90
N ASP A 476 13.52 2.84 23.16
CA ASP A 476 13.70 1.62 23.97
C ASP A 476 14.46 0.51 23.22
N ALA A 477 14.58 0.58 21.90
CA ALA A 477 15.25 -0.42 21.07
C ALA A 477 16.77 -0.36 21.16
N SER A 478 17.30 -0.24 22.38
CA SER A 478 18.73 -0.18 22.66
C SER A 478 19.24 -1.49 23.24
N PHE A 479 20.49 -1.83 22.91
CA PHE A 479 21.22 -2.90 23.54
C PHE A 479 22.66 -2.46 23.83
N ASN A 480 23.12 -2.64 25.06
CA ASN A 480 24.47 -2.28 25.52
C ASN A 480 24.86 -0.82 25.22
N GLY A 481 23.88 0.10 25.31
CA GLY A 481 24.10 1.53 25.08
C GLY A 481 24.11 1.96 23.60
N ILE A 482 23.88 1.05 22.67
CA ILE A 482 23.76 1.34 21.23
C ILE A 482 22.30 1.20 20.81
N ASN A 483 21.78 2.22 20.16
CA ASN A 483 20.42 2.22 19.58
C ASN A 483 20.46 2.53 18.08
N LEU A 484 20.39 1.49 17.26
CA LEU A 484 20.44 1.63 15.81
C LEU A 484 19.25 2.43 15.25
N LEU A 485 18.10 2.43 15.95
CA LEU A 485 16.92 3.18 15.53
C LEU A 485 17.05 4.68 15.83
N ARG A 486 17.91 5.08 16.76
CA ARG A 486 18.24 6.48 17.00
C ARG A 486 19.33 7.04 16.07
N GLY A 487 19.87 6.17 15.20
CA GLY A 487 20.91 6.53 14.27
C GLY A 487 22.32 6.26 14.79
N ASP A 488 22.45 5.54 15.92
CA ASP A 488 23.76 5.08 16.38
C ASP A 488 24.37 4.14 15.37
N LYS A 489 25.69 4.11 15.35
CA LYS A 489 26.46 3.27 14.47
C LYS A 489 27.07 2.10 15.24
N LEU A 490 26.72 0.88 14.87
CA LEU A 490 27.35 -0.32 15.32
C LEU A 490 28.50 -0.67 14.37
N LYS A 491 29.74 -0.59 14.86
CA LYS A 491 30.91 -1.05 14.12
C LYS A 491 31.34 -2.42 14.65
N LEU A 492 31.32 -3.43 13.79
CA LEU A 492 31.79 -4.78 14.11
C LEU A 492 33.08 -5.08 13.35
N THR A 493 34.05 -5.64 14.06
CA THR A 493 35.34 -6.07 13.52
C THR A 493 35.37 -7.58 13.44
N PHE A 494 35.83 -8.13 12.33
CA PHE A 494 35.80 -9.57 12.03
C PHE A 494 37.19 -10.22 12.02
N ASN A 495 38.25 -9.46 12.12
CA ASN A 495 39.62 -9.98 12.12
C ASN A 495 40.50 -9.26 13.17
N GLU A 496 41.54 -9.93 13.59
CA GLU A 496 42.48 -9.47 14.60
C GLU A 496 43.25 -8.20 14.20
N THR A 497 43.37 -7.92 12.90
CA THR A 497 44.08 -6.74 12.37
C THR A 497 43.16 -5.51 12.27
N GLY A 498 41.84 -5.65 12.53
CA GLY A 498 40.90 -4.54 12.46
C GLY A 498 40.61 -4.05 11.05
N THR A 499 41.09 -4.74 10.00
CA THR A 499 40.91 -4.30 8.60
C THR A 499 39.57 -4.76 8.01
N SER A 500 39.00 -5.85 8.55
CA SER A 500 37.68 -6.36 8.13
C SER A 500 36.62 -5.89 9.11
N THR A 501 35.84 -4.89 8.70
CA THR A 501 34.79 -4.30 9.54
C THR A 501 33.49 -4.15 8.77
N ILE A 502 32.37 -4.12 9.46
CA ILE A 502 31.09 -3.68 8.96
C ILE A 502 30.54 -2.57 9.84
N ASP A 503 30.01 -1.54 9.22
CA ASP A 503 29.31 -0.46 9.89
C ASP A 503 27.80 -0.63 9.64
N ILE A 504 27.05 -0.84 10.71
CA ILE A 504 25.61 -1.05 10.69
C ILE A 504 24.95 0.16 11.32
N GLN A 505 24.02 0.76 10.58
CA GLN A 505 23.32 1.98 10.97
C GLN A 505 22.02 2.09 10.18
N ALA A 506 20.99 2.68 10.75
CA ALA A 506 19.80 3.06 10.00
C ALA A 506 20.15 4.10 8.93
N LYS A 507 19.65 3.93 7.72
CA LYS A 507 19.96 4.81 6.57
C LYS A 507 18.67 5.24 5.89
N ASP A 508 18.62 6.48 5.44
CA ASP A 508 17.56 6.98 4.58
C ASP A 508 17.66 6.43 3.14
N ALA A 509 16.73 6.82 2.30
CA ALA A 509 16.70 6.41 0.89
C ALA A 509 17.95 6.86 0.09
N ASN A 510 18.68 7.87 0.57
CA ASN A 510 19.91 8.38 -0.04
C ASN A 510 21.17 7.71 0.52
N GLY A 511 21.01 6.79 1.50
CA GLY A 511 22.12 6.11 2.15
C GLY A 511 22.75 6.90 3.30
N ALA A 512 22.21 8.07 3.67
CA ALA A 512 22.66 8.84 4.81
C ALA A 512 22.15 8.25 6.12
N ALA A 513 22.93 8.42 7.19
CA ALA A 513 22.52 8.02 8.53
C ALA A 513 21.22 8.73 8.94
N THR A 514 20.28 7.98 9.47
CA THR A 514 18.99 8.51 9.93
C THR A 514 18.57 7.85 11.23
N SER A 515 17.62 8.48 11.92
CA SER A 515 16.90 7.86 13.04
C SER A 515 15.51 7.42 12.57
N VAL A 516 14.94 6.42 13.21
CA VAL A 516 13.55 5.99 13.01
C VAL A 516 12.70 6.65 14.07
N ASN A 517 12.02 7.72 13.71
CA ASN A 517 11.11 8.47 14.58
C ASN A 517 9.97 9.07 13.76
N ASN A 518 9.02 9.67 14.43
CA ASN A 518 7.87 10.31 13.79
C ASN A 518 8.28 11.31 12.69
N THR A 519 9.33 12.08 12.90
CA THR A 519 9.80 13.10 11.95
C THR A 519 10.38 12.47 10.70
N SER A 520 11.27 11.48 10.84
CA SER A 520 11.91 10.79 9.72
C SER A 520 10.91 9.95 8.91
N LEU A 521 9.88 9.44 9.58
CA LEU A 521 8.77 8.70 8.94
C LEU A 521 7.70 9.63 8.34
N GLY A 522 7.82 10.95 8.52
CA GLY A 522 6.85 11.92 8.00
C GLY A 522 5.48 11.86 8.69
N ILE A 523 5.42 11.34 9.93
CA ILE A 523 4.20 11.20 10.72
C ILE A 523 4.03 12.42 11.61
N SER A 524 3.32 13.43 11.12
CA SER A 524 3.01 14.63 11.90
C SER A 524 1.92 14.38 12.94
N THR A 525 1.92 15.18 13.99
CA THR A 525 0.80 15.25 14.95
C THR A 525 -0.50 15.48 14.20
N ALA A 526 -1.54 14.75 14.57
CA ALA A 526 -2.87 14.97 14.04
C ALA A 526 -3.60 16.03 14.88
N VAL A 527 -4.25 16.95 14.20
CA VAL A 527 -5.18 17.90 14.79
C VAL A 527 -6.61 17.53 14.41
N ASP A 528 -7.58 18.01 15.17
CA ASP A 528 -8.99 17.68 14.96
C ASP A 528 -9.42 17.90 13.51
N SER A 529 -8.98 19.01 12.91
CA SER A 529 -9.29 19.35 11.51
C SER A 529 -8.73 18.39 10.47
N ASP A 530 -7.76 17.56 10.80
CA ASP A 530 -7.22 16.52 9.88
C ASP A 530 -8.22 15.37 9.67
N PHE A 531 -9.20 15.23 10.58
CA PHE A 531 -10.22 14.18 10.53
C PHE A 531 -11.59 14.70 10.09
N ASP A 532 -11.67 15.97 9.67
CA ASP A 532 -12.93 16.57 9.22
C ASP A 532 -13.42 15.97 7.89
N SER A 533 -12.54 15.56 7.00
CA SER A 533 -12.92 15.01 5.70
C SER A 533 -12.20 13.72 5.35
N ASP A 534 -12.88 12.86 4.60
CA ASP A 534 -12.32 11.60 4.12
C ASP A 534 -11.04 11.83 3.29
N SER A 535 -10.96 12.93 2.52
CA SER A 535 -9.76 13.29 1.75
C SER A 535 -8.54 13.60 2.62
N LYS A 536 -8.74 14.31 3.75
CA LYS A 536 -7.65 14.61 4.69
C LYS A 536 -7.19 13.32 5.39
N ILE A 537 -8.14 12.45 5.77
CA ILE A 537 -7.85 11.13 6.34
C ILE A 537 -7.07 10.28 5.34
N ASP A 538 -7.47 10.26 4.06
CA ASP A 538 -6.78 9.51 3.00
C ASP A 538 -5.35 10.03 2.78
N ALA A 539 -5.12 11.34 2.87
CA ALA A 539 -3.78 11.91 2.81
C ALA A 539 -2.88 11.44 3.96
N LYS A 540 -3.42 11.34 5.18
CA LYS A 540 -2.67 10.78 6.32
C LYS A 540 -2.45 9.26 6.16
N LEU A 541 -3.43 8.51 5.62
CA LEU A 541 -3.27 7.09 5.31
C LEU A 541 -2.14 6.85 4.30
N ALA A 542 -2.02 7.70 3.28
CA ALA A 542 -0.93 7.64 2.32
C ALA A 542 0.43 7.83 3.01
N LYS A 543 0.55 8.83 3.90
CA LYS A 543 1.78 9.06 4.68
C LYS A 543 2.18 7.85 5.55
N LEU A 544 1.20 7.20 6.19
CA LEU A 544 1.47 5.97 6.94
C LEU A 544 1.87 4.80 6.01
N GLY A 545 1.36 4.78 4.78
CA GLY A 545 1.80 3.83 3.75
C GLY A 545 3.28 4.02 3.40
N ASP A 546 3.70 5.26 3.18
CA ASP A 546 5.10 5.62 2.91
C ASP A 546 6.00 5.25 4.10
N ALA A 547 5.55 5.53 5.34
CA ALA A 547 6.25 5.16 6.57
C ALA A 547 6.45 3.64 6.68
N LEU A 548 5.42 2.84 6.40
CA LEU A 548 5.54 1.38 6.36
C LEU A 548 6.53 0.90 5.30
N GLY A 549 6.58 1.55 4.14
CA GLY A 549 7.58 1.29 3.11
C GLY A 549 9.00 1.51 3.63
N THR A 550 9.22 2.63 4.32
CA THR A 550 10.50 2.97 4.94
C THR A 550 10.89 1.97 6.02
N LEU A 551 9.96 1.60 6.92
CA LEU A 551 10.21 0.62 7.99
C LEU A 551 10.60 -0.76 7.42
N ARG A 552 9.92 -1.22 6.37
CA ARG A 552 10.25 -2.49 5.67
C ARG A 552 11.63 -2.45 5.04
N SER A 553 12.02 -1.30 4.47
CA SER A 553 13.36 -1.12 3.90
C SER A 553 14.43 -1.20 4.99
N GLN A 554 14.20 -0.56 6.16
CA GLN A 554 15.11 -0.62 7.31
C GLN A 554 15.25 -2.06 7.85
N SER A 555 14.13 -2.76 8.06
CA SER A 555 14.15 -4.15 8.54
C SER A 555 14.88 -5.07 7.55
N SER A 556 14.66 -4.89 6.24
CA SER A 556 15.40 -5.64 5.22
C SER A 556 16.90 -5.36 5.29
N GLY A 557 17.29 -4.10 5.50
CA GLY A 557 18.69 -3.70 5.67
C GLY A 557 19.34 -4.37 6.90
N PHE A 558 18.67 -4.31 8.05
CA PHE A 558 19.17 -4.97 9.26
C PHE A 558 19.18 -6.49 9.14
N GLY A 559 18.17 -7.10 8.52
CA GLY A 559 18.13 -8.54 8.23
C GLY A 559 19.29 -9.00 7.35
N SER A 560 19.64 -8.23 6.32
CA SER A 560 20.81 -8.50 5.47
C SER A 560 22.11 -8.40 6.27
N ASN A 561 22.27 -7.34 7.08
CA ASN A 561 23.45 -7.17 7.93
C ASN A 561 23.55 -8.28 8.98
N LEU A 562 22.43 -8.67 9.59
CA LEU A 562 22.37 -9.81 10.53
C LEU A 562 22.89 -11.09 9.87
N SER A 563 22.42 -11.40 8.67
CA SER A 563 22.88 -12.57 7.90
C SER A 563 24.38 -12.52 7.62
N ILE A 564 24.92 -11.36 7.27
CA ILE A 564 26.37 -11.19 7.07
C ILE A 564 27.11 -11.45 8.37
N VAL A 565 26.67 -10.89 9.49
CA VAL A 565 27.33 -11.08 10.81
C VAL A 565 27.27 -12.54 11.25
N GLN A 566 26.13 -13.21 11.07
CA GLN A 566 25.97 -14.65 11.38
C GLN A 566 26.93 -15.50 10.55
N ASN A 567 27.00 -15.28 9.24
CA ASN A 567 27.94 -15.98 8.37
C ASN A 567 29.41 -15.75 8.77
N ARG A 568 29.75 -14.53 9.19
CA ARG A 568 31.08 -14.20 9.69
C ARG A 568 31.37 -14.88 11.01
N THR A 569 30.38 -14.93 11.92
CA THR A 569 30.48 -15.64 13.20
C THR A 569 30.78 -17.12 12.98
N ASP A 570 30.08 -17.78 12.06
CA ASP A 570 30.31 -19.18 11.77
C ASP A 570 31.67 -19.43 11.08
N PHE A 571 32.08 -18.53 10.20
CA PHE A 571 33.42 -18.57 9.61
C PHE A 571 34.50 -18.43 10.70
N THR A 572 34.35 -17.45 11.61
CA THR A 572 35.31 -17.22 12.69
C THR A 572 35.41 -18.42 13.63
N LYS A 573 34.29 -19.05 14.02
CA LYS A 573 34.28 -20.31 14.79
C LYS A 573 35.07 -21.43 14.11
N LYS A 574 34.85 -21.62 12.81
CA LYS A 574 35.61 -22.62 12.03
C LYS A 574 37.09 -22.29 11.99
N MET A 575 37.45 -21.00 11.85
CA MET A 575 38.85 -20.56 11.82
C MET A 575 39.53 -20.77 13.18
N ILE A 576 38.85 -20.47 14.30
CA ILE A 576 39.36 -20.74 15.65
C ILE A 576 39.68 -22.25 15.78
N ASN A 577 38.74 -23.14 15.47
CA ASN A 577 38.96 -24.57 15.52
C ASN A 577 40.14 -25.01 14.62
N THR A 578 40.31 -24.40 13.46
CA THR A 578 41.44 -24.70 12.58
C THR A 578 42.77 -24.24 13.18
N LEU A 579 42.82 -23.08 13.80
CA LEU A 579 44.00 -22.54 14.45
C LEU A 579 44.39 -23.39 15.69
N GLU A 580 43.41 -23.71 16.53
CA GLU A 580 43.60 -24.56 17.71
C GLU A 580 44.07 -25.97 17.34
N THR A 581 43.43 -26.58 16.32
CA THR A 581 43.85 -27.89 15.80
C THR A 581 45.26 -27.81 15.21
N GLY A 582 45.57 -26.71 14.47
CA GLY A 582 46.90 -26.49 13.96
C GLY A 582 47.96 -26.32 15.06
N ALA A 583 47.65 -25.58 16.11
CA ALA A 583 48.52 -25.42 17.28
C ALA A 583 48.71 -26.76 18.03
N ALA A 584 47.61 -27.50 18.21
CA ALA A 584 47.65 -28.79 18.84
C ALA A 584 48.53 -29.80 18.08
N ASN A 585 48.39 -29.87 16.76
CA ASN A 585 49.20 -30.75 15.91
C ASN A 585 50.72 -30.45 15.99
N LEU A 586 51.09 -29.21 16.28
CA LEU A 586 52.49 -28.82 16.45
C LEU A 586 53.04 -29.18 17.81
N THR A 587 52.23 -29.21 18.86
CA THR A 587 52.66 -29.31 20.25
C THR A 587 52.23 -30.56 20.96
N LEU A 588 51.11 -31.22 20.55
CA LEU A 588 50.59 -32.40 21.22
C LEU A 588 51.54 -33.62 21.07
N ALA A 589 51.66 -34.35 22.12
CA ALA A 589 52.32 -35.64 22.12
C ALA A 589 51.31 -36.78 21.84
N ASP A 590 51.77 -37.79 21.16
CA ASP A 590 51.05 -39.07 21.15
C ASP A 590 51.28 -39.75 22.51
N THR A 591 50.26 -39.72 23.36
CA THR A 591 50.32 -40.27 24.73
C THR A 591 50.61 -41.77 24.75
N ASN A 592 50.21 -42.51 23.71
CA ASN A 592 50.50 -43.92 23.60
C ASN A 592 51.98 -44.16 23.28
N GLU A 593 52.56 -43.37 22.37
CA GLU A 593 53.98 -43.41 22.05
C GLU A 593 54.83 -43.01 23.25
N GLU A 594 54.48 -41.90 23.91
CA GLU A 594 55.23 -41.42 25.10
C GLU A 594 55.09 -42.42 26.29
N ALA A 595 53.93 -43.07 26.47
CA ALA A 595 53.76 -44.08 27.49
C ALA A 595 54.62 -45.33 27.20
N ALA A 596 54.68 -45.78 25.93
CA ALA A 596 55.53 -46.87 25.51
C ALA A 596 57.03 -46.53 25.68
N ASN A 597 57.41 -45.30 25.30
CA ASN A 597 58.76 -44.77 25.49
C ASN A 597 59.13 -44.70 26.96
N LEU A 598 58.21 -44.26 27.84
CA LEU A 598 58.43 -44.25 29.29
C LEU A 598 58.70 -45.64 29.83
N LEU A 599 57.89 -46.65 29.45
CA LEU A 599 58.06 -47.99 29.85
C LEU A 599 59.43 -48.56 29.38
N ALA A 600 59.79 -48.30 28.12
CA ALA A 600 61.08 -48.72 27.57
C ALA A 600 62.25 -48.06 28.31
N LEU A 601 62.14 -46.76 28.64
CA LEU A 601 63.16 -46.05 29.43
C LEU A 601 63.25 -46.52 30.85
N GLN A 602 62.14 -46.87 31.52
CA GLN A 602 62.13 -47.51 32.83
C GLN A 602 62.86 -48.84 32.79
N THR A 603 62.56 -49.67 31.77
CA THR A 603 63.25 -50.95 31.59
C THR A 603 64.76 -50.75 31.38
N ARG A 604 65.12 -49.76 30.55
CA ARG A 604 66.52 -49.41 30.30
C ARG A 604 67.22 -48.85 31.53
N GLN A 605 66.55 -48.11 32.37
CA GLN A 605 67.07 -47.60 33.63
C GLN A 605 67.37 -48.76 34.58
N GLN A 606 66.47 -49.75 34.72
CA GLN A 606 66.68 -50.95 35.51
C GLN A 606 67.84 -51.75 35.00
N LEU A 607 67.94 -51.98 33.67
CA LEU A 607 69.09 -52.67 33.07
C LEU A 607 70.39 -51.95 33.31
N SER A 608 70.39 -50.57 33.14
CA SER A 608 71.61 -49.79 33.40
C SER A 608 72.02 -49.78 34.86
N SER A 609 71.06 -49.74 35.79
CA SER A 609 71.33 -49.80 37.21
C SER A 609 71.89 -51.18 37.59
N THR A 610 71.38 -52.28 37.02
CA THR A 610 71.88 -53.65 37.19
C THR A 610 73.29 -53.75 36.59
N ALA A 611 73.52 -53.23 35.38
CA ALA A 611 74.84 -53.22 34.76
C ALA A 611 75.88 -52.42 35.58
N LEU A 612 75.45 -51.25 36.13
CA LEU A 612 76.31 -50.45 37.03
C LEU A 612 76.67 -51.21 38.31
N SER A 613 75.69 -51.91 38.93
CA SER A 613 75.92 -52.76 40.10
C SER A 613 76.89 -53.87 39.79
N MET A 614 76.72 -54.57 38.67
CA MET A 614 77.64 -55.62 38.22
C MET A 614 79.04 -55.08 37.91
N ALA A 615 79.14 -53.94 37.25
CA ALA A 615 80.44 -53.27 36.97
C ALA A 615 81.15 -52.88 38.29
N SER A 616 80.40 -52.33 39.24
CA SER A 616 80.91 -51.92 40.57
C SER A 616 81.39 -53.18 41.38
N GLN A 617 80.64 -54.26 41.26
CA GLN A 617 81.05 -55.56 41.89
C GLN A 617 82.32 -56.11 41.23
N ALA A 618 82.45 -56.03 39.92
CA ALA A 618 83.65 -56.40 39.20
C ALA A 618 84.87 -55.60 39.63
N ASP A 619 84.68 -54.24 39.69
CA ASP A 619 85.74 -53.37 40.20
C ASP A 619 86.13 -53.67 41.66
N GLN A 620 85.13 -53.97 42.51
CA GLN A 620 85.41 -54.41 43.88
C GLN A 620 86.11 -55.77 43.95
N ALA A 621 85.76 -56.70 43.05
CA ALA A 621 86.41 -58.01 42.95
C ALA A 621 87.89 -57.86 42.55
N VAL A 622 88.20 -56.94 41.62
CA VAL A 622 89.55 -56.59 41.23
C VAL A 622 90.33 -55.92 42.37
N LEU A 623 89.67 -54.99 43.13
CA LEU A 623 90.27 -54.35 44.32
C LEU A 623 90.53 -55.35 45.46
N ARG A 624 89.81 -56.46 45.53
CA ARG A 624 90.08 -57.56 46.50
C ARG A 624 91.22 -58.47 46.07
N LEU A 625 91.68 -58.39 44.83
CA LEU A 625 92.77 -59.23 44.28
C LEU A 625 94.14 -58.57 44.47
N PHE A 626 94.15 -57.32 44.79
CA PHE A 626 95.32 -56.55 45.19
C PHE A 626 95.30 -56.21 46.70
#